data_70d3fabb2bdf216df2bd731a9817168b
#
_entry.id   70d3fabb2bdf216df2bd731a9817168b
#
_cell.length_a   1.000
_cell.length_b   1.000
_cell.length_c   1.000
_cell.angle_alpha   90.00
_cell.angle_beta   90.00
_cell.angle_gamma   90.00
#
_symmetry.space_group_name_H-M   'P 1'
#
loop_
_entity.id
_entity.type
_entity.pdbx_description
1 polymer ?
#
loop_
_entity_poly.entity_id
_entity_poly.type
_entity_poly.pdbx_seq_one_letter_code
_entity_poly.pdbx_strand_id
1 'polypeptide(L)'
;MPQIVILLKRKPGMTMEDFKAHYESSHAQMALRYQGHLMQDYRRNYVQTQFGLDEFGKSTGEPAYDAITVISFASDAELEEFMKAGKPFTEEFIADEYRFLDRDKVLGFITEQEVSPLPRA
;
A
#
# COMPACT_ATOMS: atom_id res chain seq x y z
N MET A 1 8.94 -7.71 -12.95
CA MET A 1 7.78 -8.11 -12.13
C MET A 1 6.90 -6.89 -11.88
N PRO A 2 5.66 -6.90 -12.37
CA PRO A 2 4.78 -5.74 -12.18
C PRO A 2 4.32 -5.62 -10.74
N GLN A 3 4.08 -4.37 -10.32
CA GLN A 3 3.66 -4.07 -8.95
C GLN A 3 2.58 -2.99 -8.95
N ILE A 4 1.77 -3.00 -7.91
CA ILE A 4 0.94 -1.86 -7.52
C ILE A 4 1.56 -1.25 -6.28
N VAL A 5 1.81 0.05 -6.30
CA VAL A 5 2.31 0.81 -5.16
C VAL A 5 1.24 1.81 -4.76
N ILE A 6 0.81 1.78 -3.51
CA ILE A 6 -0.25 2.65 -3.01
C ILE A 6 0.29 3.48 -1.86
N LEU A 7 0.14 4.80 -1.97
CA LEU A 7 0.49 5.74 -0.91
C LEU A 7 -0.79 6.07 -0.15
N LEU A 8 -0.82 5.73 1.14
CA LEU A 8 -2.01 5.87 1.97
C LEU A 8 -1.83 6.95 3.02
N LYS A 9 -2.86 7.77 3.18
CA LYS A 9 -2.94 8.80 4.21
C LYS A 9 -4.04 8.42 5.19
N ARG A 10 -3.74 8.42 6.48
CA ARG A 10 -4.72 8.11 7.52
C ARG A 10 -5.82 9.18 7.59
N LYS A 11 -6.97 8.76 8.05
CA LYS A 11 -8.12 9.61 8.27
C LYS A 11 -7.75 10.74 9.25
N PRO A 12 -8.19 12.00 9.00
CA PRO A 12 -7.92 13.09 9.91
C PRO A 12 -8.36 12.77 11.35
N GLY A 13 -7.48 13.06 12.32
CA GLY A 13 -7.75 12.82 13.72
C GLY A 13 -7.47 11.39 14.20
N MET A 14 -7.19 10.48 13.30
CA MET A 14 -6.87 9.10 13.64
C MET A 14 -5.40 8.98 14.06
N THR A 15 -5.12 8.23 15.13
CA THR A 15 -3.73 7.95 15.53
C THR A 15 -3.09 6.95 14.58
N MET A 16 -1.76 6.96 14.51
CA MET A 16 -1.01 5.98 13.72
C MET A 16 -1.26 4.55 14.22
N GLU A 17 -1.36 4.38 15.52
CA GLU A 17 -1.66 3.09 16.14
C GLU A 17 -3.01 2.55 15.66
N ASP A 18 -4.04 3.37 15.69
CA ASP A 18 -5.39 2.96 15.26
C ASP A 18 -5.46 2.73 13.75
N PHE A 19 -4.76 3.56 12.97
CA PHE A 19 -4.65 3.39 11.53
C PHE A 19 -4.03 2.04 11.17
N LYS A 20 -2.90 1.72 11.77
CA LYS A 20 -2.22 0.44 11.54
C LYS A 20 -3.08 -0.74 11.99
N ALA A 21 -3.68 -0.64 13.17
CA ALA A 21 -4.55 -1.70 13.70
C ALA A 21 -5.72 -1.99 12.76
N HIS A 22 -6.37 -0.94 12.25
CA HIS A 22 -7.47 -1.10 11.30
C HIS A 22 -7.01 -1.71 9.99
N TYR A 23 -5.91 -1.20 9.43
CA TYR A 23 -5.39 -1.70 8.17
C TYR A 23 -5.08 -3.20 8.26
N GLU A 24 -4.35 -3.60 9.31
CA GLU A 24 -3.94 -5.01 9.47
C GLU A 24 -5.11 -5.94 9.77
N SER A 25 -6.07 -5.52 10.59
CA SER A 25 -7.15 -6.38 11.04
C SER A 25 -8.37 -6.41 10.10
N SER A 26 -8.56 -5.38 9.29
CA SER A 26 -9.74 -5.23 8.43
C SER A 26 -9.39 -5.18 6.95
N HIS A 27 -8.79 -4.08 6.49
CA HIS A 27 -8.61 -3.84 5.05
C HIS A 27 -7.68 -4.87 4.40
N ALA A 28 -6.56 -5.17 5.04
CA ALA A 28 -5.61 -6.16 4.53
C ALA A 28 -6.24 -7.56 4.49
N GLN A 29 -7.06 -7.89 5.47
CA GLN A 29 -7.74 -9.18 5.52
C GLN A 29 -8.79 -9.32 4.42
N MET A 30 -9.49 -8.23 4.09
CA MET A 30 -10.40 -8.21 2.95
C MET A 30 -9.65 -8.44 1.64
N ALA A 31 -8.55 -7.73 1.44
CA ALA A 31 -7.73 -7.88 0.23
C ALA A 31 -7.22 -9.31 0.07
N LEU A 32 -6.74 -9.91 1.15
CA LEU A 32 -6.25 -11.30 1.13
C LEU A 32 -7.38 -12.28 0.83
N ARG A 33 -8.55 -12.08 1.42
CA ARG A 33 -9.70 -12.97 1.23
C ARG A 33 -10.19 -12.97 -0.21
N TYR A 34 -10.29 -11.80 -0.83
CA TYR A 34 -10.88 -11.66 -2.15
C TYR A 34 -9.87 -11.78 -3.29
N GLN A 35 -8.62 -11.39 -3.06
CA GLN A 35 -7.64 -11.25 -4.14
C GLN A 35 -6.26 -11.82 -3.82
N GLY A 36 -6.06 -12.37 -2.61
CA GLY A 36 -4.74 -12.84 -2.17
C GLY A 36 -4.16 -13.93 -3.06
N HIS A 37 -5.00 -14.77 -3.63
CA HIS A 37 -4.57 -15.85 -4.54
C HIS A 37 -3.93 -15.35 -5.84
N LEU A 38 -4.10 -14.06 -6.16
CA LEU A 38 -3.52 -13.43 -7.34
C LEU A 38 -2.24 -12.66 -7.04
N MET A 39 -1.90 -12.49 -5.76
CA MET A 39 -0.71 -11.75 -5.33
C MET A 39 0.50 -12.66 -5.26
N GLN A 40 1.68 -12.16 -5.66
CA GLN A 40 2.97 -12.80 -5.40
C GLN A 40 3.44 -12.48 -3.98
N ASP A 41 3.33 -11.23 -3.58
CA ASP A 41 3.47 -10.80 -2.19
C ASP A 41 2.65 -9.54 -1.94
N TYR A 42 2.45 -9.23 -0.66
CA TYR A 42 1.65 -8.10 -0.21
C TYR A 42 2.35 -7.48 1.00
N ARG A 43 2.96 -6.32 0.79
CA ARG A 43 3.78 -5.65 1.80
C ARG A 43 3.16 -4.31 2.18
N ARG A 44 3.01 -4.09 3.49
CA ARG A 44 2.54 -2.82 4.03
C ARG A 44 3.69 -2.21 4.82
N ASN A 45 4.16 -1.06 4.36
CA ASN A 45 5.27 -0.34 4.97
C ASN A 45 4.71 0.90 5.67
N TYR A 46 4.81 0.93 7.00
CA TYR A 46 4.32 2.07 7.78
C TYR A 46 5.43 3.09 7.91
N VAL A 47 5.16 4.31 7.47
CA VAL A 47 6.15 5.38 7.40
C VAL A 47 6.47 5.87 8.82
N GLN A 48 7.73 5.85 9.19
CA GLN A 48 8.18 6.33 10.50
C GLN A 48 8.77 7.73 10.41
N THR A 49 9.52 8.02 9.35
CA THR A 49 10.22 9.29 9.19
C THR A 49 10.26 9.66 7.72
N GLN A 50 10.04 10.92 7.42
CA GLN A 50 10.24 11.49 6.10
C GLN A 50 11.48 12.37 6.10
N PHE A 51 12.29 12.31 5.06
CA PHE A 51 13.46 13.17 4.91
C PHE A 51 13.64 13.58 3.44
N GLY A 52 14.33 14.71 3.23
CA GLY A 52 14.70 15.17 1.90
C GLY A 52 16.11 14.77 1.54
N LEU A 53 16.52 14.98 0.27
CA LEU A 53 17.83 14.56 -0.20
C LEU A 53 18.99 15.43 0.36
N ASP A 54 18.74 16.70 0.65
CA ASP A 54 19.77 17.63 1.12
C ASP A 54 20.30 17.26 2.51
N GLU A 55 19.42 16.72 3.36
CA GLU A 55 19.79 16.25 4.68
C GLU A 55 19.30 14.81 4.85
N PHE A 56 20.01 13.89 4.21
CA PHE A 56 19.63 12.49 4.14
C PHE A 56 19.48 11.87 5.53
N GLY A 57 18.32 11.29 5.78
CA GLY A 57 17.98 10.66 7.06
C GLY A 57 17.47 11.62 8.13
N LYS A 58 17.57 12.93 7.94
CA LYS A 58 17.05 13.90 8.89
C LYS A 58 15.58 14.20 8.62
N SER A 59 14.73 14.10 9.64
CA SER A 59 13.30 14.32 9.53
C SER A 59 12.99 15.72 8.97
N THR A 60 12.06 15.76 8.00
CA THR A 60 11.52 17.02 7.46
C THR A 60 10.17 17.38 8.08
N GLY A 61 9.81 16.74 9.21
CA GLY A 61 8.55 16.96 9.90
C GLY A 61 7.58 15.80 9.69
N GLU A 62 6.29 16.08 9.72
CA GLU A 62 5.27 15.05 9.57
C GLU A 62 5.30 14.47 8.15
N PRO A 63 5.29 13.13 8.01
CA PRO A 63 5.27 12.49 6.70
C PRO A 63 4.02 12.86 5.88
N ALA A 64 4.20 13.00 4.57
CA ALA A 64 3.09 13.24 3.64
C ALA A 64 2.14 12.06 3.56
N TYR A 65 2.65 10.84 3.78
CA TYR A 65 1.88 9.60 3.76
C TYR A 65 2.22 8.75 4.97
N ASP A 66 1.27 7.92 5.39
CA ASP A 66 1.39 7.11 6.61
C ASP A 66 1.74 5.65 6.32
N ALA A 67 1.41 5.17 5.13
CA ALA A 67 1.78 3.82 4.70
C ALA A 67 2.05 3.79 3.20
N ILE A 68 2.95 2.88 2.82
CA ILE A 68 3.27 2.57 1.44
C ILE A 68 3.03 1.08 1.27
N THR A 69 2.01 0.73 0.50
CA THR A 69 1.67 -0.67 0.22
C THR A 69 2.25 -1.06 -1.13
N VAL A 70 2.88 -2.22 -1.18
CA VAL A 70 3.45 -2.78 -2.40
C VAL A 70 2.89 -4.17 -2.62
N ILE A 71 2.21 -4.36 -3.73
CA ILE A 71 1.68 -5.67 -4.14
C ILE A 71 2.41 -6.08 -5.40
N SER A 72 3.05 -7.24 -5.37
CA SER A 72 3.79 -7.77 -6.52
C SER A 72 3.00 -8.89 -7.19
N PHE A 73 3.14 -8.99 -8.52
CA PHE A 73 2.45 -9.99 -9.33
C PHE A 73 3.46 -10.77 -10.15
N ALA A 74 3.17 -12.04 -10.39
CA ALA A 74 4.05 -12.90 -11.18
C ALA A 74 4.09 -12.47 -12.66
N SER A 75 3.02 -11.85 -13.16
CA SER A 75 2.89 -11.42 -14.54
C SER A 75 1.90 -10.28 -14.69
N ASP A 76 1.95 -9.60 -15.85
CA ASP A 76 0.97 -8.56 -16.18
C ASP A 76 -0.44 -9.14 -16.25
N ALA A 77 -0.59 -10.37 -16.69
CA ALA A 77 -1.88 -11.04 -16.74
C ALA A 77 -2.49 -11.22 -15.36
N GLU A 78 -1.69 -11.56 -14.35
CA GLU A 78 -2.18 -11.70 -12.98
C GLU A 78 -2.52 -10.35 -12.35
N LEU A 79 -1.77 -9.30 -12.66
CA LEU A 79 -2.11 -7.95 -12.23
C LEU A 79 -3.48 -7.55 -12.82
N GLU A 80 -3.71 -7.83 -14.09
CA GLU A 80 -4.97 -7.52 -14.77
C GLU A 80 -6.14 -8.30 -14.15
N GLU A 81 -5.94 -9.58 -13.84
CA GLU A 81 -6.94 -10.39 -13.14
C GLU A 81 -7.22 -9.85 -11.73
N PHE A 82 -6.19 -9.40 -11.03
CA PHE A 82 -6.35 -8.78 -9.72
C PHE A 82 -7.25 -7.55 -9.79
N MET A 83 -7.04 -6.68 -10.78
CA MET A 83 -7.86 -5.49 -10.95
C MET A 83 -9.32 -5.83 -11.22
N LYS A 84 -9.56 -6.88 -12.01
CA LYS A 84 -10.92 -7.36 -12.29
C LYS A 84 -11.57 -8.02 -11.08
N ALA A 85 -10.81 -8.81 -10.33
CA ALA A 85 -11.31 -9.56 -9.19
C ALA A 85 -11.81 -8.66 -8.05
N GLY A 86 -11.29 -7.45 -7.95
CA GLY A 86 -11.73 -6.49 -6.93
C GLY A 86 -13.05 -5.81 -7.24
N LYS A 87 -13.47 -5.77 -8.50
CA LYS A 87 -14.66 -5.01 -8.90
C LYS A 87 -15.97 -5.42 -8.20
N PRO A 88 -16.27 -6.70 -8.02
CA PRO A 88 -17.48 -7.10 -7.30
C PRO A 88 -17.54 -6.63 -5.84
N PHE A 89 -16.39 -6.31 -5.26
CA PHE A 89 -16.25 -5.92 -3.86
C PHE A 89 -15.98 -4.43 -3.66
N THR A 90 -16.12 -3.63 -4.72
CA THR A 90 -15.78 -2.19 -4.71
C THR A 90 -16.49 -1.44 -3.58
N GLU A 91 -17.80 -1.65 -3.40
CA GLU A 91 -18.55 -0.95 -2.35
C GLU A 91 -18.06 -1.30 -0.95
N GLU A 92 -17.75 -2.58 -0.73
CA GLU A 92 -17.23 -3.06 0.55
C GLU A 92 -15.85 -2.46 0.85
N PHE A 93 -14.96 -2.43 -0.14
CA PHE A 93 -13.65 -1.80 0.01
C PHE A 93 -13.77 -0.31 0.30
N ILE A 94 -14.62 0.40 -0.43
CA ILE A 94 -14.83 1.85 -0.22
C ILE A 94 -15.37 2.12 1.19
N ALA A 95 -16.33 1.34 1.65
CA ALA A 95 -16.88 1.50 3.00
C ALA A 95 -15.81 1.34 4.07
N ASP A 96 -14.93 0.35 3.90
CA ASP A 96 -13.83 0.15 4.83
C ASP A 96 -12.78 1.27 4.75
N GLU A 97 -12.48 1.75 3.55
CA GLU A 97 -11.55 2.85 3.32
C GLU A 97 -11.96 4.13 4.07
N TYR A 98 -13.24 4.46 4.07
CA TYR A 98 -13.75 5.61 4.82
C TYR A 98 -13.55 5.51 6.34
N ARG A 99 -13.33 4.30 6.85
CA ARG A 99 -13.10 4.09 8.29
C ARG A 99 -11.69 4.48 8.73
N PHE A 100 -10.71 4.48 7.82
CA PHE A 100 -9.32 4.70 8.22
C PHE A 100 -8.47 5.57 7.28
N LEU A 101 -8.98 5.92 6.10
CA LEU A 101 -8.24 6.69 5.10
C LEU A 101 -8.82 8.09 4.88
N ASP A 102 -7.91 9.01 4.55
CA ASP A 102 -8.22 10.23 3.82
C ASP A 102 -8.14 9.88 2.33
N ARG A 103 -9.27 9.41 1.76
CA ARG A 103 -9.29 8.84 0.42
C ARG A 103 -8.84 9.82 -0.67
N ASP A 104 -9.11 11.10 -0.49
CA ASP A 104 -8.76 12.12 -1.47
C ASP A 104 -7.24 12.25 -1.67
N LYS A 105 -6.47 11.84 -0.68
CA LYS A 105 -5.00 11.90 -0.70
C LYS A 105 -4.33 10.59 -1.09
N VAL A 106 -5.09 9.51 -1.21
CA VAL A 106 -4.53 8.21 -1.58
C VAL A 106 -4.16 8.22 -3.06
N LEU A 107 -2.95 7.73 -3.37
CA LEU A 107 -2.45 7.61 -4.74
C LEU A 107 -2.03 6.17 -5.00
N GLY A 108 -2.35 5.69 -6.19
CA GLY A 108 -1.93 4.36 -6.64
C GLY A 108 -1.11 4.44 -7.91
N PHE A 109 -0.11 3.58 -8.02
CA PHE A 109 0.78 3.51 -9.17
C PHE A 109 0.92 2.06 -9.62
N ILE A 110 0.97 1.86 -10.92
CA ILE A 110 1.41 0.58 -11.49
C ILE A 110 2.87 0.77 -11.87
N THR A 111 3.74 -0.07 -11.35
CA THR A 111 5.19 0.05 -11.54
C THR A 111 5.78 -1.23 -12.08
N GLU A 112 6.95 -1.12 -12.69
CA GLU A 112 7.78 -2.25 -13.04
C GLU A 112 9.02 -2.20 -12.17
N GLN A 113 9.30 -3.31 -11.46
CA GLN A 113 10.43 -3.38 -10.55
C GLN A 113 11.67 -3.94 -11.24
N GLU A 114 12.78 -3.25 -11.08
CA GLU A 114 14.10 -3.75 -11.42
C GLU A 114 14.84 -4.14 -10.14
N VAL A 115 15.44 -5.31 -10.14
CA VAL A 115 16.21 -5.81 -9.01
C VAL A 115 17.62 -6.09 -9.50
N SER A 116 18.60 -5.47 -8.89
CA SER A 116 20.00 -5.67 -9.21
C SER A 116 20.59 -6.80 -8.38
N PRO A 117 21.36 -7.70 -8.98
CA PRO A 117 22.15 -8.63 -8.17
C PRO A 117 23.19 -7.84 -7.37
N LEU A 118 23.35 -8.20 -6.11
CA LEU A 118 24.30 -7.52 -5.23
C LEU A 118 25.63 -8.27 -5.21
N PRO A 119 26.76 -7.54 -5.18
CA PRO A 119 28.05 -8.18 -5.04
C PRO A 119 28.16 -8.87 -3.69
N ARG A 120 28.85 -10.01 -3.66
CA ARG A 120 29.16 -10.73 -2.42
C ARG A 120 30.65 -10.60 -2.14
N ALA A 121 30.97 -10.25 -0.90
CA ALA A 121 32.36 -10.15 -0.47
C ALA A 121 32.96 -11.54 -0.19
#